data_8b4240ab750109ba3c1f79daaa8e5286
#
_entry.id   8b4240ab750109ba3c1f79daaa8e5286
#
_cell.length_a   1.000
_cell.length_b   1.000
_cell.length_c   1.000
_cell.angle_alpha   90.00
_cell.angle_beta   90.00
_cell.angle_gamma   90.00
#
_symmetry.space_group_name_H-M   'P 1'
#
loop_
_entity.id
_entity.type
_entity.pdbx_description
1 polymer ?
#
loop_
_entity_poly.entity_id
_entity_poly.type
_entity_poly.pdbx_seq_one_letter_code
_entity_poly.pdbx_strand_id
1 'polypeptide(L)'
;MCIRDRVDVDNYMAAPRQRWHFVVDTEKALRRNVSVESVLRNVRMAMGGYELGDVKRGSVLEPVPIVIQVPRETRSTINRLGDLPVQSADGRSVPLSELGRFERLPEDPVIYRKDLRPVEYVVGEMAGRLGAPIYGMLGVEEILRDNPSPDGVVMSGTLTGPPGDDLQSGFEWAGEWVITTFRDLGLAFAAALVLIYILLVWEFGSFPQAFVVMAPIPLTLIGIIPGHWLLNAEFTATSMIGFIALAGIEVRNSILMVDFSKNELAGRAPVEEAVVNAGHIRFRPIWVTLETEVDRF
;
A
#
# COMPACT_ATOMS: atom_id res chain seq x y z
N MET A 1 -4.31 25.99 -0.79
CA MET A 1 -3.23 25.00 -0.93
C MET A 1 -3.28 24.42 -2.32
N CYS A 2 -2.24 24.60 -3.11
CA CYS A 2 -2.30 24.30 -4.55
C CYS A 2 -2.34 22.80 -4.80
N ILE A 3 -3.26 22.39 -5.69
CA ILE A 3 -3.41 21.04 -6.28
C ILE A 3 -2.12 20.55 -7.00
N ARG A 4 -1.05 21.31 -6.97
CA ARG A 4 0.21 21.03 -7.68
C ARG A 4 1.03 19.85 -7.13
N ASP A 5 0.72 19.38 -5.91
CA ASP A 5 1.50 18.34 -5.25
C ASP A 5 0.85 16.95 -5.36
N ARG A 6 -0.23 16.84 -6.13
CA ARG A 6 -0.92 15.57 -6.39
C ARG A 6 -0.93 15.32 -7.90
N VAL A 7 -0.50 14.14 -8.27
CA VAL A 7 -0.42 13.70 -9.66
C VAL A 7 -1.17 12.38 -9.81
N ASP A 8 -1.52 12.07 -11.05
CA ASP A 8 -2.15 10.79 -11.43
C ASP A 8 -3.38 10.44 -10.57
N VAL A 9 -4.27 11.45 -10.36
CA VAL A 9 -5.54 11.19 -9.68
C VAL A 9 -6.44 10.42 -10.63
N ASP A 10 -6.82 9.22 -10.23
CA ASP A 10 -7.68 8.33 -10.98
C ASP A 10 -8.73 7.69 -10.06
N ASN A 11 -9.73 7.06 -10.63
CA ASN A 11 -10.74 6.30 -9.91
C ASN A 11 -10.96 4.94 -10.58
N TYR A 12 -11.43 3.97 -9.79
CA TYR A 12 -11.71 2.63 -10.31
C TYR A 12 -13.10 2.49 -10.91
N MET A 13 -13.81 3.60 -11.05
CA MET A 13 -15.12 3.62 -11.69
C MET A 13 -14.97 3.25 -13.17
N ALA A 14 -15.44 2.08 -13.52
CA ALA A 14 -15.40 1.63 -14.90
C ALA A 14 -16.34 2.51 -15.77
N ALA A 15 -15.82 3.11 -16.83
CA ALA A 15 -16.66 3.76 -17.82
C ALA A 15 -17.69 2.76 -18.38
N PRO A 16 -18.94 3.19 -18.61
CA PRO A 16 -19.96 2.32 -19.19
C PRO A 16 -19.47 1.68 -20.48
N ARG A 17 -19.38 0.37 -20.49
CA ARG A 17 -18.93 -0.41 -21.64
C ARG A 17 -20.11 -1.17 -22.22
N GLN A 18 -20.04 -1.40 -23.53
CA GLN A 18 -20.96 -2.28 -24.22
C GLN A 18 -20.20 -3.51 -24.69
N ARG A 19 -20.78 -4.67 -24.46
CA ARG A 19 -20.28 -5.93 -25.01
C ARG A 19 -21.21 -6.44 -26.09
N TRP A 20 -20.62 -7.12 -27.03
CA TRP A 20 -21.39 -7.84 -28.02
C TRP A 20 -21.76 -9.20 -27.46
N HIS A 21 -23.06 -9.51 -27.51
CA HIS A 21 -23.63 -10.79 -27.13
C HIS A 21 -24.18 -11.47 -28.36
N PHE A 22 -23.84 -12.74 -28.57
CA PHE A 22 -24.45 -13.52 -29.63
C PHE A 22 -25.66 -14.26 -29.08
N VAL A 23 -26.84 -13.91 -29.54
CA VAL A 23 -28.09 -14.54 -29.16
C VAL A 23 -28.43 -15.60 -30.19
N VAL A 24 -28.37 -16.87 -29.76
CA VAL A 24 -28.71 -18.01 -30.62
C VAL A 24 -30.21 -18.08 -30.83
N ASP A 25 -30.66 -18.14 -32.08
CA ASP A 25 -32.03 -18.45 -32.46
C ASP A 25 -32.22 -19.99 -32.46
N THR A 26 -32.80 -20.50 -31.40
CA THR A 26 -32.94 -21.95 -31.18
C THR A 26 -33.76 -22.63 -32.27
N GLU A 27 -34.81 -21.95 -32.82
CA GLU A 27 -35.59 -22.54 -33.92
C GLU A 27 -34.79 -22.64 -35.22
N LYS A 28 -34.03 -21.62 -35.54
CA LYS A 28 -33.18 -21.62 -36.73
C LYS A 28 -32.07 -22.68 -36.59
N ALA A 29 -31.46 -22.76 -35.43
CA ALA A 29 -30.43 -23.75 -35.11
C ALA A 29 -30.97 -25.18 -35.27
N LEU A 30 -32.16 -25.47 -34.72
CA LEU A 30 -32.82 -26.78 -34.87
C LEU A 30 -33.16 -27.09 -36.33
N ARG A 31 -33.70 -26.13 -37.10
CA ARG A 31 -34.00 -26.35 -38.53
C ARG A 31 -32.77 -26.64 -39.38
N ARG A 32 -31.61 -26.15 -38.95
CA ARG A 32 -30.29 -26.38 -39.59
C ARG A 32 -29.57 -27.60 -39.02
N ASN A 33 -30.19 -28.32 -38.10
CA ASN A 33 -29.62 -29.47 -37.38
C ASN A 33 -28.29 -29.10 -36.67
N VAL A 34 -28.23 -27.92 -36.07
CA VAL A 34 -27.10 -27.38 -35.31
C VAL A 34 -27.48 -27.29 -33.84
N SER A 35 -26.73 -27.90 -32.94
CA SER A 35 -26.96 -27.76 -31.52
C SER A 35 -26.46 -26.41 -30.99
N VAL A 36 -27.15 -25.85 -30.01
CA VAL A 36 -26.73 -24.60 -29.32
C VAL A 36 -25.33 -24.78 -28.73
N GLU A 37 -25.02 -25.97 -28.21
CA GLU A 37 -23.70 -26.29 -27.69
C GLU A 37 -22.60 -26.18 -28.74
N SER A 38 -22.86 -26.68 -29.96
CA SER A 38 -21.94 -26.52 -31.08
C SER A 38 -21.68 -25.06 -31.42
N VAL A 39 -22.72 -24.24 -31.44
CA VAL A 39 -22.58 -22.79 -31.67
C VAL A 39 -21.70 -22.14 -30.60
N LEU A 40 -22.00 -22.38 -29.33
CA LEU A 40 -21.24 -21.82 -28.21
C LEU A 40 -19.77 -22.29 -28.20
N ARG A 41 -19.53 -23.57 -28.51
CA ARG A 41 -18.19 -24.14 -28.63
C ARG A 41 -17.39 -23.42 -29.73
N ASN A 42 -17.97 -23.30 -30.92
CA ASN A 42 -17.30 -22.62 -32.03
C ASN A 42 -17.01 -21.15 -31.76
N VAL A 43 -17.97 -20.41 -31.18
CA VAL A 43 -17.74 -19.00 -30.79
C VAL A 43 -16.65 -18.89 -29.73
N ARG A 44 -16.66 -19.76 -28.72
CA ARG A 44 -15.62 -19.81 -27.69
C ARG A 44 -14.23 -20.08 -28.28
N MET A 45 -14.13 -21.08 -29.19
CA MET A 45 -12.87 -21.39 -29.87
C MET A 45 -12.40 -20.21 -30.74
N ALA A 46 -13.30 -19.58 -31.46
CA ALA A 46 -12.98 -18.43 -32.34
C ALA A 46 -12.46 -17.23 -31.55
N MET A 47 -13.08 -16.91 -30.42
CA MET A 47 -12.76 -15.74 -29.63
C MET A 47 -11.64 -15.97 -28.63
N GLY A 48 -11.70 -17.08 -27.87
CA GLY A 48 -10.75 -17.40 -26.81
C GLY A 48 -9.60 -18.30 -27.22
N GLY A 49 -9.72 -18.94 -28.38
CA GLY A 49 -8.79 -19.98 -28.81
C GLY A 49 -9.13 -21.35 -28.24
N TYR A 50 -8.53 -22.36 -28.84
CA TYR A 50 -8.60 -23.76 -28.42
C TYR A 50 -7.20 -24.27 -28.21
N GLU A 51 -6.92 -24.73 -27.02
CA GLU A 51 -5.64 -25.33 -26.67
C GLU A 51 -5.62 -26.80 -27.11
N LEU A 52 -4.77 -27.12 -28.08
CA LEU A 52 -4.60 -28.46 -28.61
C LEU A 52 -3.73 -29.36 -27.73
N GLY A 53 -2.85 -28.76 -26.97
CA GLY A 53 -1.83 -29.39 -26.17
C GLY A 53 -0.60 -28.52 -26.03
N ASP A 54 0.48 -29.08 -25.54
CA ASP A 54 1.72 -28.38 -25.29
C ASP A 54 2.93 -28.96 -25.99
N VAL A 55 3.89 -28.13 -26.30
CA VAL A 55 5.22 -28.56 -26.77
C VAL A 55 6.20 -28.49 -25.63
N LYS A 56 6.76 -29.65 -25.27
CA LYS A 56 7.83 -29.72 -24.26
C LYS A 56 9.18 -29.45 -24.93
N ARG A 57 9.82 -28.34 -24.57
CA ARG A 57 11.20 -28.07 -24.97
C ARG A 57 12.11 -28.38 -23.78
N GLY A 58 13.10 -29.25 -23.99
CA GLY A 58 13.96 -29.75 -22.94
C GLY A 58 14.72 -28.71 -22.10
N SER A 59 14.74 -27.46 -22.53
CA SER A 59 15.41 -26.32 -21.85
C SER A 59 14.45 -25.38 -21.12
N VAL A 60 13.14 -25.61 -21.22
CA VAL A 60 12.11 -24.69 -20.64
C VAL A 60 11.30 -25.46 -19.62
N LEU A 61 11.21 -24.93 -18.39
CA LEU A 61 10.45 -25.53 -17.30
C LEU A 61 8.94 -25.48 -17.53
N GLU A 62 8.45 -24.44 -18.21
CA GLU A 62 7.03 -24.29 -18.51
C GLU A 62 6.70 -24.83 -19.91
N PRO A 63 5.63 -25.61 -20.05
CA PRO A 63 5.18 -26.11 -21.37
C PRO A 63 4.69 -24.93 -22.22
N VAL A 64 4.97 -25.00 -23.52
CA VAL A 64 4.51 -23.99 -24.48
C VAL A 64 3.18 -24.46 -25.10
N PRO A 65 2.03 -23.81 -24.79
CA PRO A 65 0.74 -24.23 -25.30
C PRO A 65 0.60 -23.98 -26.82
N ILE A 66 -0.02 -24.94 -27.52
CA ILE A 66 -0.43 -24.78 -28.90
C ILE A 66 -1.88 -24.33 -28.92
N VAL A 67 -2.11 -23.05 -29.25
CA VAL A 67 -3.45 -22.48 -29.27
C VAL A 67 -3.88 -22.20 -30.70
N ILE A 68 -5.04 -22.77 -31.11
CA ILE A 68 -5.70 -22.41 -32.37
C ILE A 68 -6.78 -21.40 -32.10
N GLN A 69 -6.72 -20.26 -32.79
CA GLN A 69 -7.75 -19.22 -32.70
C GLN A 69 -7.90 -18.50 -34.04
N VAL A 70 -9.05 -17.86 -34.21
CA VAL A 70 -9.29 -17.02 -35.39
C VAL A 70 -8.40 -15.77 -35.33
N PRO A 71 -7.78 -15.35 -36.45
CA PRO A 71 -6.96 -14.15 -36.50
C PRO A 71 -7.68 -12.93 -35.93
N ARG A 72 -6.93 -12.04 -35.26
CA ARG A 72 -7.49 -10.84 -34.60
C ARG A 72 -8.28 -9.95 -35.55
N GLU A 73 -7.83 -9.84 -36.77
CA GLU A 73 -8.48 -9.03 -37.82
C GLU A 73 -9.89 -9.53 -38.15
N THR A 74 -10.10 -10.85 -38.10
CA THR A 74 -11.41 -11.46 -38.36
C THR A 74 -12.32 -11.34 -37.15
N ARG A 75 -11.81 -11.66 -35.94
CA ARG A 75 -12.64 -11.64 -34.71
C ARG A 75 -12.97 -10.24 -34.19
N SER A 76 -12.25 -9.21 -34.61
CA SER A 76 -12.53 -7.82 -34.23
C SER A 76 -13.66 -7.19 -35.06
N THR A 77 -14.07 -7.83 -36.16
CA THR A 77 -15.10 -7.33 -37.07
C THR A 77 -16.33 -8.24 -37.01
N ILE A 78 -17.45 -7.70 -36.53
CA ILE A 78 -18.68 -8.49 -36.31
C ILE A 78 -19.20 -9.15 -37.60
N ASN A 79 -19.14 -8.44 -38.75
CA ASN A 79 -19.57 -9.03 -40.00
C ASN A 79 -18.75 -10.27 -40.36
N ARG A 80 -17.43 -10.21 -40.21
CA ARG A 80 -16.55 -11.37 -40.45
C ARG A 80 -16.75 -12.48 -39.43
N LEU A 81 -17.08 -12.12 -38.20
CA LEU A 81 -17.43 -13.11 -37.19
C LEU A 81 -18.76 -13.81 -37.47
N GLY A 82 -19.69 -13.10 -38.09
CA GLY A 82 -20.95 -13.68 -38.58
C GLY A 82 -20.77 -14.76 -39.66
N ASP A 83 -19.70 -14.69 -40.45
CA ASP A 83 -19.36 -15.67 -41.47
C ASP A 83 -18.66 -16.95 -40.91
N LEU A 84 -18.42 -16.99 -39.58
CA LEU A 84 -17.78 -18.14 -38.94
C LEU A 84 -18.58 -19.42 -39.22
N PRO A 85 -17.97 -20.45 -39.82
CA PRO A 85 -18.66 -21.73 -40.13
C PRO A 85 -18.88 -22.55 -38.86
N VAL A 86 -20.12 -22.96 -38.64
CA VAL A 86 -20.51 -23.94 -37.62
C VAL A 86 -20.97 -25.19 -38.31
N GLN A 87 -20.44 -26.34 -37.88
CA GLN A 87 -20.83 -27.62 -38.47
C GLN A 87 -22.16 -28.12 -37.91
N SER A 88 -23.07 -28.44 -38.83
CA SER A 88 -24.30 -29.19 -38.56
C SER A 88 -24.01 -30.65 -38.28
N ALA A 89 -24.92 -31.35 -37.62
CA ALA A 89 -24.85 -32.81 -37.43
C ALA A 89 -24.80 -33.60 -38.75
N ASP A 90 -25.33 -33.04 -39.83
CA ASP A 90 -25.29 -33.61 -41.18
C ASP A 90 -23.96 -33.32 -41.92
N GLY A 91 -22.98 -32.71 -41.25
CA GLY A 91 -21.68 -32.37 -41.86
C GLY A 91 -21.68 -31.11 -42.73
N ARG A 92 -22.80 -30.40 -42.84
CA ARG A 92 -22.90 -29.16 -43.58
C ARG A 92 -22.37 -27.98 -42.77
N SER A 93 -21.74 -27.03 -43.44
CA SER A 93 -21.28 -25.78 -42.81
C SER A 93 -22.38 -24.74 -42.89
N VAL A 94 -22.74 -24.13 -41.75
CA VAL A 94 -23.74 -23.06 -41.65
C VAL A 94 -23.05 -21.84 -41.04
N PRO A 95 -23.16 -20.65 -41.66
CA PRO A 95 -22.57 -19.46 -41.08
C PRO A 95 -23.29 -19.05 -39.80
N LEU A 96 -22.51 -18.49 -38.84
CA LEU A 96 -23.02 -18.10 -37.53
C LEU A 96 -24.17 -17.09 -37.63
N SER A 97 -24.15 -16.19 -38.63
CA SER A 97 -25.20 -15.20 -38.88
C SER A 97 -26.58 -15.79 -39.20
N GLU A 98 -26.64 -17.05 -39.74
CA GLU A 98 -27.90 -17.75 -39.97
C GLU A 98 -28.45 -18.41 -38.68
N LEU A 99 -27.63 -18.55 -37.60
CA LEU A 99 -27.98 -19.23 -36.39
C LEU A 99 -28.38 -18.29 -35.26
N GLY A 100 -28.25 -16.98 -35.46
CA GLY A 100 -28.55 -16.02 -34.43
C GLY A 100 -28.22 -14.58 -34.82
N ARG A 101 -28.14 -13.71 -33.84
CA ARG A 101 -27.80 -12.30 -34.07
C ARG A 101 -26.88 -11.76 -32.99
N PHE A 102 -26.09 -10.77 -33.33
CA PHE A 102 -25.28 -10.02 -32.39
C PHE A 102 -26.09 -8.85 -31.82
N GLU A 103 -26.16 -8.78 -30.49
CA GLU A 103 -26.78 -7.67 -29.75
C GLU A 103 -25.74 -6.94 -28.92
N ARG A 104 -25.91 -5.62 -28.81
CA ARG A 104 -25.11 -4.82 -27.88
C ARG A 104 -25.84 -4.77 -26.55
N LEU A 105 -25.19 -5.28 -25.52
CA LEU A 105 -25.69 -5.19 -24.16
C LEU A 105 -24.75 -4.35 -23.32
N PRO A 106 -25.28 -3.56 -22.38
CA PRO A 106 -24.42 -2.93 -21.39
C PRO A 106 -23.66 -4.00 -20.61
N GLU A 107 -22.41 -3.76 -20.38
CA GLU A 107 -21.60 -4.61 -19.50
C GLU A 107 -21.78 -4.12 -18.07
N ASP A 108 -22.10 -5.03 -17.17
CA ASP A 108 -22.20 -4.71 -15.76
C ASP A 108 -20.84 -4.27 -15.23
N PRO A 109 -20.76 -3.11 -14.55
CA PRO A 109 -19.50 -2.63 -14.00
C PRO A 109 -19.00 -3.58 -12.90
N VAL A 110 -17.69 -3.59 -12.70
CA VAL A 110 -17.09 -4.30 -11.58
C VAL A 110 -17.52 -3.59 -10.29
N ILE A 111 -18.06 -4.34 -9.35
CA ILE A 111 -18.44 -3.84 -8.04
C ILE A 111 -17.34 -4.22 -7.05
N TYR A 112 -16.56 -3.22 -6.64
CA TYR A 112 -15.58 -3.40 -5.58
C TYR A 112 -16.27 -3.44 -4.23
N ARG A 113 -15.78 -4.29 -3.34
CA ARG A 113 -16.29 -4.39 -1.98
C ARG A 113 -15.15 -4.47 -0.99
N LYS A 114 -15.25 -3.69 0.08
CA LYS A 114 -14.42 -3.78 1.27
C LYS A 114 -15.34 -4.01 2.47
N ASP A 115 -15.02 -4.99 3.30
CA ASP A 115 -15.83 -5.37 4.46
C ASP A 115 -17.32 -5.61 4.11
N LEU A 116 -17.56 -6.29 2.98
CA LEU A 116 -18.87 -6.60 2.40
C LEU A 116 -19.68 -5.38 1.91
N ARG A 117 -19.19 -4.16 2.06
CA ARG A 117 -19.83 -2.93 1.56
C ARG A 117 -19.31 -2.59 0.16
N PRO A 118 -20.19 -2.10 -0.73
CA PRO A 118 -19.73 -1.58 -2.01
C PRO A 118 -18.87 -0.34 -1.79
N VAL A 119 -17.74 -0.28 -2.46
CA VAL A 119 -16.80 0.84 -2.38
C VAL A 119 -16.34 1.28 -3.76
N GLU A 120 -16.01 2.54 -3.89
CA GLU A 120 -15.32 3.09 -5.04
C GLU A 120 -13.95 3.62 -4.60
N TYR A 121 -12.91 3.25 -5.31
CA TYR A 121 -11.56 3.71 -5.01
C TYR A 121 -11.24 4.95 -5.82
N VAL A 122 -10.82 6.01 -5.13
CA VAL A 122 -10.15 7.16 -5.72
C VAL A 122 -8.70 7.10 -5.29
N VAL A 123 -7.80 7.03 -6.24
CA VAL A 123 -6.36 6.90 -6.02
C VAL A 123 -5.64 8.15 -6.49
N GLY A 124 -4.51 8.44 -5.90
CA GLY A 124 -3.67 9.56 -6.31
C GLY A 124 -2.28 9.42 -5.71
N GLU A 125 -1.30 9.94 -6.41
CA GLU A 125 0.07 9.97 -5.94
C GLU A 125 0.45 11.36 -5.44
N MET A 126 1.36 11.39 -4.49
CA MET A 126 1.97 12.64 -4.03
C MET A 126 3.24 12.90 -4.83
N ALA A 127 3.39 14.13 -5.33
CA ALA A 127 4.59 14.57 -6.01
C ALA A 127 5.04 15.92 -5.47
N GLY A 128 6.33 16.19 -5.54
CA GLY A 128 6.88 17.46 -5.10
C GLY A 128 7.58 17.37 -3.75
N ARG A 129 7.53 18.45 -2.97
CA ARG A 129 8.29 18.61 -1.73
C ARG A 129 7.76 17.77 -0.56
N LEU A 130 6.47 17.47 -0.57
CA LEU A 130 5.80 16.63 0.43
C LEU A 130 5.29 15.38 -0.27
N GLY A 131 6.17 14.39 -0.44
CA GLY A 131 5.87 13.15 -1.17
C GLY A 131 5.28 12.04 -0.30
N ALA A 132 5.39 12.16 1.04
CA ALA A 132 4.86 11.11 1.91
C ALA A 132 3.32 11.12 1.92
N PRO A 133 2.67 9.94 1.75
CA PRO A 133 1.21 9.81 1.62
C PRO A 133 0.42 10.44 2.77
N ILE A 134 0.95 10.42 4.00
CA ILE A 134 0.29 10.97 5.18
C ILE A 134 -0.08 12.46 5.01
N TYR A 135 0.81 13.25 4.40
CA TYR A 135 0.54 14.67 4.16
C TYR A 135 -0.57 14.87 3.14
N GLY A 136 -0.64 13.98 2.13
CA GLY A 136 -1.73 13.95 1.17
C GLY A 136 -3.06 13.62 1.81
N MET A 137 -3.10 12.61 2.68
CA MET A 137 -4.29 12.21 3.43
C MET A 137 -4.85 13.36 4.27
N LEU A 138 -4.01 13.99 5.09
CA LEU A 138 -4.40 15.13 5.92
C LEU A 138 -4.91 16.32 5.09
N GLY A 139 -4.24 16.63 3.98
CA GLY A 139 -4.68 17.71 3.10
C GLY A 139 -5.98 17.43 2.35
N VAL A 140 -6.27 16.17 1.99
CA VAL A 140 -7.56 15.78 1.40
C VAL A 140 -8.67 15.87 2.44
N GLU A 141 -8.42 15.43 3.66
CA GLU A 141 -9.40 15.49 4.74
C GLU A 141 -9.83 16.94 5.06
N GLU A 142 -8.87 17.88 5.08
CA GLU A 142 -9.16 19.30 5.21
C GLU A 142 -10.06 19.82 4.07
N ILE A 143 -9.72 19.46 2.82
CA ILE A 143 -10.51 19.86 1.65
C ILE A 143 -11.93 19.29 1.69
N LEU A 144 -12.09 18.02 2.05
CA LEU A 144 -13.40 17.36 2.10
C LEU A 144 -14.27 17.91 3.24
N ARG A 145 -13.66 18.36 4.33
CA ARG A 145 -14.37 19.03 5.43
C ARG A 145 -14.95 20.38 5.00
N ASP A 146 -14.18 21.13 4.21
CA ASP A 146 -14.57 22.49 3.78
C ASP A 146 -15.45 22.49 2.53
N ASN A 147 -15.46 21.39 1.78
CA ASN A 147 -16.22 21.26 0.54
C ASN A 147 -17.13 20.01 0.61
N PRO A 148 -18.36 20.18 1.08
CA PRO A 148 -19.34 19.09 1.06
C PRO A 148 -19.61 18.64 -0.38
N SER A 149 -20.13 17.42 -0.53
CA SER A 149 -20.48 16.88 -1.85
C SER A 149 -21.50 17.79 -2.57
N PRO A 150 -21.59 17.75 -3.91
CA PRO A 150 -22.57 18.53 -4.66
C PRO A 150 -24.03 18.34 -4.19
N ASP A 151 -24.33 17.18 -3.64
CA ASP A 151 -25.66 16.83 -3.09
C ASP A 151 -25.85 17.32 -1.64
N GLY A 152 -24.90 18.10 -1.10
CA GLY A 152 -24.95 18.62 0.26
C GLY A 152 -24.64 17.60 1.35
N VAL A 153 -24.22 16.40 0.99
CA VAL A 153 -23.84 15.35 1.95
C VAL A 153 -22.44 15.60 2.48
N VAL A 154 -22.29 15.67 3.79
CA VAL A 154 -20.99 15.84 4.44
C VAL A 154 -20.24 14.52 4.41
N MET A 155 -19.07 14.53 3.80
CA MET A 155 -18.18 13.38 3.79
C MET A 155 -17.50 13.23 5.16
N SER A 156 -17.67 12.08 5.79
CA SER A 156 -17.01 11.75 7.06
C SER A 156 -15.93 10.71 6.87
N GLY A 157 -14.71 11.04 7.27
CA GLY A 157 -13.54 10.16 7.18
C GLY A 157 -13.26 9.43 8.47
N THR A 158 -12.80 8.20 8.36
CA THR A 158 -12.22 7.44 9.45
C THR A 158 -10.75 7.19 9.18
N LEU A 159 -9.90 7.51 10.14
CA LEU A 159 -8.46 7.27 10.05
C LEU A 159 -8.11 5.79 10.20
N THR A 160 -8.95 5.04 10.88
CA THR A 160 -8.74 3.60 11.11
C THR A 160 -10.08 2.88 11.08
N GLY A 161 -10.17 1.88 10.24
CA GLY A 161 -11.36 1.04 10.11
C GLY A 161 -12.49 1.66 9.29
N PRO A 162 -13.54 0.88 9.00
CA PRO A 162 -14.64 1.31 8.15
C PRO A 162 -15.46 2.41 8.83
N PRO A 163 -16.07 3.31 8.04
CA PRO A 163 -17.03 4.28 8.56
C PRO A 163 -18.22 3.57 9.20
N GLY A 164 -18.80 4.18 10.23
CA GLY A 164 -19.96 3.63 10.94
C GLY A 164 -21.14 3.38 10.02
N ASP A 165 -22.07 2.49 10.45
CA ASP A 165 -23.25 2.10 9.67
C ASP A 165 -24.23 3.26 9.45
N ASP A 166 -24.17 4.28 10.29
CA ASP A 166 -25.04 5.44 10.26
C ASP A 166 -24.67 6.47 9.18
N LEU A 167 -23.48 6.30 8.54
CA LEU A 167 -22.97 7.23 7.55
C LEU A 167 -23.43 6.82 6.16
N GLN A 168 -24.28 7.63 5.53
CA GLN A 168 -24.69 7.45 4.14
C GLN A 168 -23.53 7.67 3.15
N SER A 169 -22.54 8.45 3.55
CA SER A 169 -21.34 8.72 2.77
C SER A 169 -20.15 8.86 3.70
N GLY A 170 -19.47 7.78 3.88
CA GLY A 170 -18.19 7.76 4.58
C GLY A 170 -17.06 7.42 3.62
N PHE A 171 -15.88 7.87 3.92
CA PHE A 171 -14.68 7.40 3.26
C PHE A 171 -13.70 6.81 4.26
N GLU A 172 -12.93 5.86 3.80
CA GLU A 172 -11.89 5.19 4.56
C GLU A 172 -10.58 5.30 3.77
N TRP A 173 -9.50 5.56 4.46
CA TRP A 173 -8.19 5.58 3.84
C TRP A 173 -7.70 4.16 3.56
N ALA A 174 -7.55 3.79 2.30
CA ALA A 174 -6.95 2.51 1.94
C ALA A 174 -5.48 2.42 2.38
N GLY A 175 -4.83 3.58 2.57
CA GLY A 175 -3.49 3.72 3.14
C GLY A 175 -3.46 3.79 4.66
N GLU A 176 -4.48 3.36 5.38
CA GLU A 176 -4.54 3.38 6.85
C GLU A 176 -3.35 2.70 7.52
N TRP A 177 -2.73 1.72 6.84
CA TRP A 177 -1.53 1.04 7.31
C TRP A 177 -0.39 2.01 7.65
N VAL A 178 -0.29 3.16 6.99
CA VAL A 178 0.71 4.20 7.29
C VAL A 178 0.44 4.76 8.68
N ILE A 179 -0.80 5.16 8.97
CA ILE A 179 -1.21 5.71 10.27
C ILE A 179 -1.07 4.66 11.36
N THR A 180 -1.54 3.44 11.06
CA THR A 180 -1.43 2.30 11.97
C THR A 180 0.02 1.99 12.29
N THR A 181 0.90 2.02 11.30
CA THR A 181 2.34 1.80 11.49
C THR A 181 2.95 2.86 12.42
N PHE A 182 2.66 4.15 12.21
CA PHE A 182 3.15 5.21 13.10
C PHE A 182 2.63 5.05 14.53
N ARG A 183 1.34 4.73 14.68
CA ARG A 183 0.73 4.49 15.98
C ARG A 183 1.35 3.29 16.69
N ASP A 184 1.42 2.16 16.03
CA ASP A 184 1.87 0.91 16.63
C ASP A 184 3.38 0.95 16.91
N LEU A 185 4.16 1.57 16.04
CA LEU A 185 5.58 1.83 16.24
C LEU A 185 5.81 2.77 17.43
N GLY A 186 5.00 3.84 17.54
CA GLY A 186 5.03 4.77 18.66
C GLY A 186 4.65 4.10 19.98
N LEU A 187 3.62 3.27 20.01
CA LEU A 187 3.20 2.51 21.19
C LEU A 187 4.25 1.47 21.61
N ALA A 188 4.81 0.74 20.65
CA ALA A 188 5.89 -0.21 20.92
C ALA A 188 7.12 0.49 21.49
N PHE A 189 7.48 1.66 20.94
CA PHE A 189 8.58 2.46 21.45
C PHE A 189 8.29 2.97 22.88
N ALA A 190 7.09 3.48 23.16
CA ALA A 190 6.70 3.90 24.51
C ALA A 190 6.77 2.74 25.50
N ALA A 191 6.29 1.54 25.12
CA ALA A 191 6.40 0.35 25.96
C ALA A 191 7.87 -0.04 26.20
N ALA A 192 8.71 0.03 25.17
CA ALA A 192 10.15 -0.22 25.32
C ALA A 192 10.81 0.77 26.30
N LEU A 193 10.47 2.06 26.21
CA LEU A 193 10.98 3.08 27.13
C LEU A 193 10.58 2.78 28.60
N VAL A 194 9.33 2.36 28.83
CA VAL A 194 8.88 1.96 30.17
C VAL A 194 9.67 0.76 30.70
N LEU A 195 9.89 -0.25 29.87
CA LEU A 195 10.68 -1.43 30.24
C LEU A 195 12.14 -1.06 30.54
N ILE A 196 12.75 -0.22 29.70
CA ILE A 196 14.11 0.30 29.92
C ILE A 196 14.16 1.06 31.24
N TYR A 197 13.17 1.92 31.52
CA TYR A 197 13.11 2.64 32.80
C TYR A 197 13.06 1.72 34.01
N ILE A 198 12.24 0.69 33.94
CA ILE A 198 12.14 -0.31 35.04
C ILE A 198 13.49 -1.02 35.25
N LEU A 199 14.16 -1.42 34.16
CA LEU A 199 15.48 -2.05 34.24
C LEU A 199 16.53 -1.10 34.83
N LEU A 200 16.51 0.17 34.43
CA LEU A 200 17.43 1.18 34.95
C LEU A 200 17.18 1.46 36.44
N VAL A 201 15.92 1.48 36.90
CA VAL A 201 15.58 1.62 38.30
C VAL A 201 16.11 0.41 39.08
N TRP A 202 16.02 -0.78 38.52
CA TRP A 202 16.57 -1.98 39.15
C TRP A 202 18.10 -1.92 39.28
N GLU A 203 18.78 -1.53 38.16
CA GLU A 203 20.25 -1.46 38.13
C GLU A 203 20.81 -0.37 39.06
N PHE A 204 20.24 0.83 39.02
CA PHE A 204 20.75 1.96 39.78
C PHE A 204 20.15 2.06 41.19
N GLY A 205 19.08 1.34 41.48
CA GLY A 205 18.36 1.40 42.78
C GLY A 205 17.72 2.77 43.05
N SER A 206 17.52 3.62 42.03
CA SER A 206 17.08 5.00 42.18
C SER A 206 16.25 5.49 41.00
N PHE A 207 15.03 5.93 41.27
CA PHE A 207 14.13 6.51 40.27
C PHE A 207 14.70 7.77 39.61
N PRO A 208 15.25 8.75 40.37
CA PRO A 208 15.81 9.95 39.72
C PRO A 208 17.00 9.65 38.81
N GLN A 209 17.87 8.71 39.17
CA GLN A 209 19.01 8.36 38.33
C GLN A 209 18.59 7.71 37.02
N ALA A 210 17.62 6.81 37.07
CA ALA A 210 17.05 6.20 35.86
C ALA A 210 16.44 7.28 34.96
N PHE A 211 15.76 8.27 35.53
CA PHE A 211 15.20 9.38 34.75
C PHE A 211 16.29 10.25 34.10
N VAL A 212 17.37 10.55 34.79
CA VAL A 212 18.51 11.31 34.24
C VAL A 212 19.16 10.58 33.06
N VAL A 213 19.29 9.24 33.15
CA VAL A 213 19.82 8.42 32.04
C VAL A 213 18.95 8.51 30.80
N MET A 214 17.63 8.61 30.96
CA MET A 214 16.69 8.69 29.84
C MET A 214 16.44 10.14 29.34
N ALA A 215 16.84 11.16 30.10
CA ALA A 215 16.61 12.56 29.75
C ALA A 215 17.18 12.99 28.37
N PRO A 216 18.30 12.43 27.86
CA PRO A 216 18.79 12.76 26.53
C PRO A 216 17.87 12.34 25.39
N ILE A 217 17.00 11.32 25.57
CA ILE A 217 16.10 10.85 24.51
C ILE A 217 15.22 11.97 23.93
N PRO A 218 14.46 12.73 24.71
CA PRO A 218 13.71 13.89 24.19
C PRO A 218 14.62 14.97 23.60
N LEU A 219 15.84 15.12 24.09
CA LEU A 219 16.78 16.12 23.59
C LEU A 219 17.27 15.81 22.16
N THR A 220 17.26 14.54 21.74
CA THR A 220 17.62 14.19 20.36
C THR A 220 16.69 14.83 19.32
N LEU A 221 15.44 15.14 19.70
CA LEU A 221 14.50 15.86 18.84
C LEU A 221 15.01 17.27 18.44
N ILE A 222 15.86 17.90 19.27
CA ILE A 222 16.50 19.18 18.97
C ILE A 222 17.42 19.06 17.74
N GLY A 223 17.99 17.91 17.49
CA GLY A 223 18.78 17.64 16.29
C GLY A 223 17.94 17.16 15.10
N ILE A 224 16.98 16.28 15.37
CA ILE A 224 16.17 15.66 14.34
C ILE A 224 15.24 16.66 13.63
N ILE A 225 14.50 17.47 14.38
CA ILE A 225 13.54 18.43 13.81
C ILE A 225 14.23 19.49 12.95
N PRO A 226 15.26 20.20 13.44
CA PRO A 226 15.98 21.16 12.61
C PRO A 226 16.75 20.48 11.45
N GLY A 227 17.25 19.26 11.64
CA GLY A 227 17.91 18.49 10.58
C GLY A 227 16.98 18.22 9.41
N HIS A 228 15.76 17.74 9.65
CA HIS A 228 14.75 17.55 8.61
C HIS A 228 14.38 18.87 7.93
N TRP A 229 14.24 19.93 8.71
CA TRP A 229 13.93 21.26 8.18
C TRP A 229 15.07 21.82 7.30
N LEU A 230 16.32 21.70 7.75
CA LEU A 230 17.49 22.22 7.04
C LEU A 230 17.74 21.46 5.73
N LEU A 231 17.61 20.12 5.76
CA LEU A 231 17.77 19.25 4.61
C LEU A 231 16.52 19.22 3.72
N ASN A 232 15.46 19.93 4.14
CA ASN A 232 14.16 19.90 3.47
C ASN A 232 13.62 18.46 3.26
N ALA A 233 13.91 17.59 4.21
CA ALA A 233 13.50 16.18 4.22
C ALA A 233 12.19 16.04 4.99
N GLU A 234 11.33 15.13 4.51
CA GLU A 234 10.06 14.83 5.15
C GLU A 234 10.26 13.89 6.33
N PHE A 235 9.42 14.04 7.38
CA PHE A 235 9.38 13.07 8.46
C PHE A 235 8.54 11.87 8.04
N THR A 236 9.21 10.74 7.83
CA THR A 236 8.60 9.50 7.33
C THR A 236 8.69 8.37 8.37
N ALA A 237 8.12 7.21 8.06
CA ALA A 237 8.26 6.02 8.89
C ALA A 237 9.76 5.62 9.08
N THR A 238 10.59 5.82 8.06
CA THR A 238 12.03 5.60 8.13
C THR A 238 12.69 6.56 9.14
N SER A 239 12.27 7.83 9.17
CA SER A 239 12.74 8.80 10.16
C SER A 239 12.36 8.38 11.59
N MET A 240 11.18 7.80 11.78
CA MET A 240 10.74 7.28 13.07
C MET A 240 11.59 6.08 13.51
N ILE A 241 11.93 5.18 12.61
CA ILE A 241 12.84 4.05 12.89
C ILE A 241 14.22 4.58 13.29
N GLY A 242 14.75 5.56 12.56
CA GLY A 242 16.02 6.22 12.90
C GLY A 242 15.99 6.86 14.30
N PHE A 243 14.88 7.53 14.66
CA PHE A 243 14.69 8.09 16.00
C PHE A 243 14.72 7.03 17.09
N ILE A 244 14.06 5.90 16.90
CA ILE A 244 14.04 4.78 17.86
C ILE A 244 15.44 4.19 18.03
N ALA A 245 16.17 4.00 16.93
CA ALA A 245 17.55 3.52 16.96
C ALA A 245 18.47 4.49 17.70
N LEU A 246 18.36 5.78 17.42
CA LEU A 246 19.13 6.83 18.10
C LEU A 246 18.85 6.86 19.61
N ALA A 247 17.59 6.73 20.02
CA ALA A 247 17.22 6.66 21.43
C ALA A 247 17.91 5.48 22.16
N GLY A 248 18.04 4.32 21.50
CA GLY A 248 18.77 3.18 22.05
C GLY A 248 20.27 3.45 22.23
N ILE A 249 20.89 4.14 21.30
CA ILE A 249 22.29 4.56 21.38
C ILE A 249 22.50 5.55 22.51
N GLU A 250 21.64 6.53 22.64
CA GLU A 250 21.70 7.56 23.68
C GLU A 250 21.56 6.99 25.10
N VAL A 251 20.62 6.06 25.29
CA VAL A 251 20.49 5.36 26.59
C VAL A 251 21.76 4.63 26.95
N ARG A 252 22.35 3.90 26.00
CA ARG A 252 23.62 3.18 26.21
C ARG A 252 24.75 4.12 26.62
N ASN A 253 24.91 5.24 25.91
CA ASN A 253 25.94 6.22 26.21
C ASN A 253 25.70 6.89 27.58
N SER A 254 24.45 7.20 27.91
CA SER A 254 24.07 7.80 29.19
C SER A 254 24.31 6.88 30.37
N ILE A 255 24.02 5.57 30.22
CA ILE A 255 24.31 4.57 31.26
C ILE A 255 25.80 4.59 31.59
N LEU A 256 26.66 4.55 30.56
CA LEU A 256 28.10 4.53 30.76
C LEU A 256 28.63 5.81 31.43
N MET A 257 28.05 6.96 31.09
CA MET A 257 28.43 8.25 31.71
C MET A 257 28.00 8.33 33.16
N VAL A 258 26.78 7.93 33.47
CA VAL A 258 26.24 7.97 34.84
C VAL A 258 26.94 6.97 35.75
N ASP A 259 27.21 5.74 35.26
CA ASP A 259 27.92 4.71 36.01
C ASP A 259 29.35 5.16 36.38
N PHE A 260 30.07 5.72 35.37
CA PHE A 260 31.41 6.23 35.61
C PHE A 260 31.41 7.40 36.62
N SER A 261 30.49 8.35 36.46
CA SER A 261 30.35 9.49 37.40
C SER A 261 30.04 9.01 38.81
N LYS A 262 29.21 7.95 38.98
CA LYS A 262 28.87 7.35 40.26
C LYS A 262 30.12 6.72 40.92
N ASN A 263 30.96 6.04 40.16
CA ASN A 263 32.18 5.45 40.67
C ASN A 263 33.19 6.52 41.11
N GLU A 264 33.34 7.63 40.38
CA GLU A 264 34.17 8.77 40.80
C GLU A 264 33.66 9.43 42.11
N LEU A 265 32.33 9.61 42.21
CA LEU A 265 31.70 10.14 43.40
C LEU A 265 31.91 9.24 44.64
N ALA A 266 31.94 7.90 44.46
CA ALA A 266 32.27 6.96 45.52
C ALA A 266 33.72 7.13 46.01
N GLY A 267 34.63 7.60 45.13
CA GLY A 267 36.01 8.00 45.45
C GLY A 267 36.13 9.35 46.14
N ARG A 268 35.01 10.02 46.52
CA ARG A 268 34.91 11.33 47.20
C ARG A 268 35.31 12.54 46.33
N ALA A 269 35.28 12.44 44.99
CA ALA A 269 35.44 13.55 44.13
C ALA A 269 34.21 14.52 44.20
N PRO A 270 34.38 15.83 44.03
CA PRO A 270 33.27 16.76 43.88
C PRO A 270 32.41 16.41 42.64
N VAL A 271 31.11 16.66 42.74
CA VAL A 271 30.15 16.29 41.66
C VAL A 271 30.56 16.87 40.32
N GLU A 272 30.94 18.15 40.28
CA GLU A 272 31.39 18.80 39.05
C GLU A 272 32.62 18.14 38.42
N GLU A 273 33.61 17.81 39.26
CA GLU A 273 34.85 17.18 38.78
C GLU A 273 34.63 15.75 38.31
N ALA A 274 33.76 14.99 39.00
CA ALA A 274 33.40 13.63 38.60
C ALA A 274 32.68 13.60 37.23
N VAL A 275 31.77 14.56 36.96
CA VAL A 275 31.05 14.65 35.69
C VAL A 275 31.98 15.11 34.55
N VAL A 276 32.86 16.09 34.80
CA VAL A 276 33.84 16.55 33.82
C VAL A 276 34.84 15.46 33.45
N ASN A 277 35.35 14.72 34.45
CA ASN A 277 36.23 13.58 34.21
C ASN A 277 35.57 12.46 33.43
N ALA A 278 34.34 12.11 33.77
CA ALA A 278 33.54 11.16 33.02
C ALA A 278 33.43 11.57 31.53
N GLY A 279 33.15 12.84 31.29
CA GLY A 279 33.10 13.41 29.93
C GLY A 279 34.43 13.28 29.18
N HIS A 280 35.53 13.66 29.81
CA HIS A 280 36.86 13.56 29.18
C HIS A 280 37.26 12.14 28.82
N ILE A 281 37.07 11.19 29.72
CA ILE A 281 37.47 9.79 29.51
C ILE A 281 36.58 9.11 28.47
N ARG A 282 35.28 9.43 28.45
CA ARG A 282 34.31 8.81 27.57
C ARG A 282 34.16 9.51 26.21
N PHE A 283 34.70 10.70 26.04
CA PHE A 283 34.60 11.46 24.79
C PHE A 283 35.12 10.67 23.57
N ARG A 284 36.31 10.12 23.68
CA ARG A 284 36.92 9.37 22.56
C ARG A 284 36.16 8.08 22.19
N PRO A 285 35.78 7.19 23.13
CA PRO A 285 34.93 6.03 22.84
C PRO A 285 33.61 6.38 22.21
N ILE A 286 32.92 7.43 22.69
CA ILE A 286 31.64 7.88 22.14
C ILE A 286 31.82 8.38 20.72
N TRP A 287 32.85 9.16 20.44
CA TRP A 287 33.16 9.68 19.11
C TRP A 287 33.43 8.56 18.10
N VAL A 288 34.26 7.58 18.46
CA VAL A 288 34.56 6.41 17.61
C VAL A 288 33.31 5.58 17.33
N THR A 289 32.42 5.42 18.33
CA THR A 289 31.14 4.72 18.10
C THR A 289 30.26 5.47 17.13
N LEU A 290 30.23 6.79 17.19
CA LEU A 290 29.45 7.65 16.32
C LEU A 290 29.97 7.58 14.86
N GLU A 291 31.29 7.62 14.65
CA GLU A 291 31.89 7.44 13.32
C GLU A 291 31.57 6.08 12.71
N THR A 292 31.68 5.00 13.49
CA THR A 292 31.40 3.64 13.00
C THR A 292 29.92 3.40 12.68
N GLU A 293 29.01 4.16 13.28
CA GLU A 293 27.58 4.08 12.96
C GLU A 293 27.23 4.92 11.72
N VAL A 294 27.87 6.07 11.52
CA VAL A 294 27.68 6.87 10.30
C VAL A 294 28.20 6.12 9.07
N ASP A 295 29.31 5.39 9.17
CA ASP A 295 29.86 4.58 8.08
C ASP A 295 29.01 3.34 7.72
N ARG A 296 28.03 2.98 8.53
CA ARG A 296 27.13 1.85 8.28
C ARG A 296 25.86 2.22 7.51
N PHE A 297 25.56 3.49 7.38
CA PHE A 297 24.42 4.03 6.63
C PHE A 297 24.85 4.69 5.31
#